data_72d80928d6dbf2a6dee3bcb8c3d12fb8
#
_entry.id   72d80928d6dbf2a6dee3bcb8c3d12fb8
#
_cell.length_a   1.000
_cell.length_b   1.000
_cell.length_c   1.000
_cell.angle_alpha   90.00
_cell.angle_beta   90.00
_cell.angle_gamma   90.00
#
_symmetry.space_group_name_H-M   'P 1'
#
loop_
_entity.id
_entity.type
_entity.pdbx_description
1 polymer ?
#
loop_
_entity_poly.entity_id
_entity_poly.type
_entity_poly.pdbx_seq_one_letter_code
_entity_poly.pdbx_strand_id
1 'polypeptide(L)'
;MTYYISAKRFYFENKIKEGGYLAVVDGRFGDWSENVPEGAEVLDYSNYQIAPGLVDTHIHGFAGYDVMDNSEESLLGMSQALLSAGVTSFLPTALTAPFEELKAICQTTANTVGKETGAKIQGLFFEGPYFTETYKGAQNPIYMGNPRVEQLKAWQEAAQGKLIKLALAPEREGVAEFIQEATKQGVTIALGHSNATYEEAMAAVEAGASVWVHVYNGVRGFTHQKLLVS
;
A
#
# COMPACT_ATOMS: atom_id res chain seq x y z
N MET A 1 23.22 -13.41 -13.87
CA MET A 1 22.98 -13.30 -15.33
C MET A 1 22.86 -11.84 -15.69
N THR A 2 23.56 -11.37 -16.73
CA THR A 2 23.50 -9.97 -17.18
C THR A 2 22.95 -9.91 -18.59
N TYR A 3 21.94 -9.06 -18.80
CA TYR A 3 21.41 -8.72 -20.11
C TYR A 3 21.08 -7.22 -20.15
N TYR A 4 20.72 -6.71 -21.31
CA TYR A 4 20.44 -5.30 -21.52
C TYR A 4 19.05 -5.11 -22.12
N ILE A 5 18.44 -3.97 -21.81
CA ILE A 5 17.17 -3.54 -22.40
C ILE A 5 17.46 -2.32 -23.27
N SER A 6 17.12 -2.38 -24.56
CA SER A 6 17.09 -1.18 -25.42
C SER A 6 15.71 -0.55 -25.38
N ALA A 7 15.61 0.77 -25.43
CA ALA A 7 14.35 1.48 -25.52
C ALA A 7 14.51 2.83 -26.24
N LYS A 8 13.38 3.36 -26.76
CA LYS A 8 13.34 4.69 -27.35
C LYS A 8 13.69 5.77 -26.32
N ARG A 9 13.27 5.57 -25.05
CA ARG A 9 13.47 6.52 -23.96
C ARG A 9 13.41 5.83 -22.62
N PHE A 10 14.27 6.27 -21.70
CA PHE A 10 14.28 5.83 -20.30
C PHE A 10 14.01 7.01 -19.38
N TYR A 11 13.07 6.84 -18.46
CA TYR A 11 12.77 7.80 -17.40
C TYR A 11 13.42 7.35 -16.10
N PHE A 12 14.28 8.18 -15.56
CA PHE A 12 14.91 8.00 -14.23
C PHE A 12 14.41 9.10 -13.29
N GLU A 13 14.69 8.96 -12.02
CA GLU A 13 14.24 9.90 -10.98
C GLU A 13 14.48 11.38 -11.33
N ASN A 14 15.69 11.71 -11.84
CA ASN A 14 16.10 13.10 -12.10
C ASN A 14 16.56 13.35 -13.54
N LYS A 15 16.39 12.42 -14.45
CA LYS A 15 16.86 12.53 -15.84
C LYS A 15 16.08 11.66 -16.80
N ILE A 16 16.05 12.10 -18.05
CA ILE A 16 15.56 11.33 -19.19
C ILE A 16 16.75 11.02 -20.10
N LYS A 17 16.81 9.78 -20.62
CA LYS A 17 17.77 9.34 -21.63
C LYS A 17 17.06 8.92 -22.89
N GLU A 18 17.51 9.44 -24.04
CA GLU A 18 16.99 9.05 -25.34
C GLU A 18 17.84 7.90 -25.89
N GLY A 19 17.20 6.79 -26.25
CA GLY A 19 17.89 5.59 -26.73
C GLY A 19 18.83 4.96 -25.72
N GLY A 20 19.75 4.13 -26.20
CA GLY A 20 20.73 3.46 -25.36
C GLY A 20 20.20 2.19 -24.70
N TYR A 21 20.89 1.77 -23.67
CA TYR A 21 20.72 0.46 -23.06
C TYR A 21 20.73 0.55 -21.53
N LEU A 22 19.81 -0.14 -20.90
CA LEU A 22 19.77 -0.31 -19.44
C LEU A 22 20.23 -1.73 -19.09
N ALA A 23 21.27 -1.85 -18.32
CA ALA A 23 21.74 -3.15 -17.84
C ALA A 23 20.73 -3.76 -16.85
N VAL A 24 20.57 -5.07 -16.89
CA VAL A 24 19.91 -5.86 -15.85
C VAL A 24 20.91 -6.90 -15.37
N VAL A 25 21.28 -6.81 -14.09
CA VAL A 25 22.27 -7.68 -13.46
C VAL A 25 21.60 -8.42 -12.32
N ASP A 26 21.54 -9.73 -12.40
CA ASP A 26 20.91 -10.60 -11.40
C ASP A 26 19.48 -10.15 -11.00
N GLY A 27 18.69 -9.77 -12.03
CA GLY A 27 17.30 -9.33 -11.86
C GLY A 27 17.12 -7.90 -11.33
N ARG A 28 18.19 -7.11 -11.26
CA ARG A 28 18.16 -5.71 -10.82
C ARG A 28 18.60 -4.78 -11.92
N PHE A 29 17.97 -3.61 -12.02
CA PHE A 29 18.40 -2.55 -12.92
C PHE A 29 19.77 -2.01 -12.49
N GLY A 30 20.68 -1.96 -13.46
CA GLY A 30 22.02 -1.41 -13.32
C GLY A 30 22.16 -0.08 -14.04
N ASP A 31 23.35 0.17 -14.59
CA ASP A 31 23.68 1.43 -15.25
C ASP A 31 23.08 1.50 -16.66
N TRP A 32 22.78 2.74 -17.08
CA TRP A 32 22.46 3.06 -18.46
C TRP A 32 23.75 3.40 -19.22
N SER A 33 23.85 2.92 -20.49
CA SER A 33 24.97 3.20 -21.38
C SER A 33 24.50 3.45 -22.81
N GLU A 34 25.32 4.13 -23.60
CA GLU A 34 25.07 4.34 -25.02
C GLU A 34 25.36 3.08 -25.85
N ASN A 35 26.24 2.23 -25.38
CA ASN A 35 26.68 1.02 -26.03
C ASN A 35 26.64 -0.17 -25.09
N VAL A 36 26.59 -1.37 -25.64
CA VAL A 36 26.71 -2.63 -24.92
C VAL A 36 27.98 -3.39 -25.32
N PRO A 37 28.52 -4.28 -24.48
CA PRO A 37 29.61 -5.18 -24.86
C PRO A 37 29.25 -6.01 -26.08
N GLU A 38 30.27 -6.33 -26.90
CA GLU A 38 30.09 -7.22 -28.03
C GLU A 38 29.57 -8.60 -27.56
N GLY A 39 28.53 -9.10 -28.26
CA GLY A 39 27.89 -10.36 -27.93
C GLY A 39 26.94 -10.31 -26.70
N ALA A 40 26.66 -9.13 -26.14
CA ALA A 40 25.71 -8.99 -25.06
C ALA A 40 24.29 -9.38 -25.49
N GLU A 41 23.56 -10.04 -24.60
CA GLU A 41 22.12 -10.29 -24.77
C GLU A 41 21.36 -8.97 -24.62
N VAL A 42 20.53 -8.64 -25.62
CA VAL A 42 19.71 -7.42 -25.61
C VAL A 42 18.25 -7.77 -25.86
N LEU A 43 17.39 -7.33 -24.95
CA LEU A 43 15.93 -7.32 -25.15
C LEU A 43 15.55 -6.00 -25.85
N ASP A 44 15.07 -6.12 -27.07
CA ASP A 44 14.75 -4.96 -27.90
C ASP A 44 13.35 -4.40 -27.63
N TYR A 45 13.29 -3.27 -26.95
CA TYR A 45 12.12 -2.43 -26.76
C TYR A 45 12.30 -1.03 -27.39
N SER A 46 13.06 -0.93 -28.48
CA SER A 46 13.40 0.35 -29.15
C SER A 46 12.18 1.19 -29.55
N ASN A 47 11.00 0.55 -29.73
CA ASN A 47 9.74 1.24 -30.01
C ASN A 47 8.97 1.69 -28.74
N TYR A 48 9.46 1.37 -27.55
CA TYR A 48 8.82 1.66 -26.28
C TYR A 48 9.59 2.67 -25.45
N GLN A 49 8.92 3.18 -24.45
CA GLN A 49 9.51 4.03 -23.43
C GLN A 49 9.51 3.22 -22.11
N ILE A 50 10.61 3.27 -21.39
CA ILE A 50 10.79 2.56 -20.11
C ILE A 50 10.74 3.58 -18.98
N ALA A 51 9.88 3.31 -18.00
CA ALA A 51 9.75 4.08 -16.77
C ALA A 51 9.68 3.13 -15.58
N PRO A 52 9.95 3.61 -14.36
CA PRO A 52 9.61 2.84 -13.15
C PRO A 52 8.13 2.46 -13.15
N GLY A 53 7.83 1.24 -12.70
CA GLY A 53 6.45 0.81 -12.54
C GLY A 53 5.72 1.60 -11.46
N LEU A 54 4.41 1.73 -11.58
CA LEU A 54 3.58 2.36 -10.57
C LEU A 54 3.53 1.51 -9.30
N VAL A 55 3.41 2.19 -8.16
CA VAL A 55 3.22 1.57 -6.85
C VAL A 55 1.85 1.97 -6.33
N ASP A 56 0.96 1.00 -6.14
CA ASP A 56 -0.36 1.23 -5.58
C ASP A 56 -0.38 0.85 -4.10
N THR A 57 -0.54 1.83 -3.23
CA THR A 57 -0.51 1.62 -1.77
C THR A 57 -1.90 1.56 -1.14
N HIS A 58 -2.99 1.55 -1.95
CA HIS A 58 -4.36 1.50 -1.45
C HIS A 58 -5.31 0.94 -2.51
N ILE A 59 -5.50 -0.37 -2.53
CA ILE A 59 -6.35 -1.05 -3.52
C ILE A 59 -7.08 -2.23 -2.89
N HIS A 60 -8.41 -2.26 -3.02
CA HIS A 60 -9.27 -3.31 -2.47
C HIS A 60 -9.46 -4.49 -3.40
N GLY A 61 -9.50 -4.23 -4.70
CA GLY A 61 -9.68 -5.24 -5.71
C GLY A 61 -9.37 -4.73 -7.11
N PHE A 62 -9.11 -5.63 -8.04
CA PHE A 62 -8.85 -5.31 -9.44
C PHE A 62 -9.23 -6.49 -10.36
N ALA A 63 -9.81 -6.18 -11.53
CA ALA A 63 -10.16 -7.15 -12.58
C ALA A 63 -11.04 -8.33 -12.09
N GLY A 64 -11.93 -8.08 -11.13
CA GLY A 64 -12.86 -9.08 -10.59
C GLY A 64 -12.36 -9.87 -9.41
N TYR A 65 -11.14 -9.60 -8.95
CA TYR A 65 -10.55 -10.12 -7.71
C TYR A 65 -10.67 -9.09 -6.59
N ASP A 66 -10.87 -9.53 -5.35
CA ASP A 66 -10.99 -8.67 -4.18
C ASP A 66 -10.14 -9.22 -3.02
N VAL A 67 -9.56 -8.33 -2.22
CA VAL A 67 -8.79 -8.71 -1.02
C VAL A 67 -9.67 -9.41 0.01
N MET A 68 -10.95 -9.00 0.09
CA MET A 68 -11.93 -9.58 1.00
C MET A 68 -12.40 -10.98 0.59
N ASP A 69 -12.05 -11.48 -0.62
CA ASP A 69 -12.24 -12.89 -0.98
C ASP A 69 -11.41 -13.82 -0.08
N ASN A 70 -10.40 -13.27 0.58
CA ASN A 70 -9.51 -13.99 1.49
C ASN A 70 -8.94 -15.27 0.84
N SER A 71 -8.48 -15.17 -0.39
CA SER A 71 -7.92 -16.29 -1.13
C SER A 71 -6.57 -15.96 -1.78
N GLU A 72 -5.69 -16.96 -1.83
CA GLU A 72 -4.41 -16.84 -2.56
C GLU A 72 -4.67 -16.59 -4.05
N GLU A 73 -5.70 -17.22 -4.63
CA GLU A 73 -6.08 -17.05 -6.02
C GLU A 73 -6.41 -15.59 -6.34
N SER A 74 -7.21 -14.92 -5.52
CA SER A 74 -7.57 -13.50 -5.72
C SER A 74 -6.34 -12.59 -5.63
N LEU A 75 -5.47 -12.78 -4.65
CA LEU A 75 -4.26 -11.98 -4.51
C LEU A 75 -3.29 -12.17 -5.69
N LEU A 76 -3.10 -13.40 -6.16
CA LEU A 76 -2.27 -13.70 -7.34
C LEU A 76 -2.92 -13.21 -8.64
N GLY A 77 -4.24 -13.31 -8.75
CA GLY A 77 -5.01 -12.77 -9.87
C GLY A 77 -4.90 -11.25 -9.97
N MET A 78 -5.05 -10.53 -8.84
CA MET A 78 -4.79 -9.09 -8.76
C MET A 78 -3.36 -8.75 -9.19
N SER A 79 -2.37 -9.47 -8.64
CA SER A 79 -0.96 -9.28 -8.97
C SER A 79 -0.71 -9.33 -10.47
N GLN A 80 -1.25 -10.34 -11.13
CA GLN A 80 -1.07 -10.52 -12.57
C GLN A 80 -1.82 -9.45 -13.38
N ALA A 81 -3.06 -9.15 -13.02
CA ALA A 81 -3.89 -8.20 -13.74
C ALA A 81 -3.38 -6.75 -13.65
N LEU A 82 -2.81 -6.35 -12.49
CA LEU A 82 -2.27 -5.01 -12.24
C LEU A 82 -1.15 -4.61 -13.19
N LEU A 83 -0.41 -5.57 -13.75
CA LEU A 83 0.61 -5.28 -14.77
C LEU A 83 0.00 -4.58 -15.99
N SER A 84 -1.26 -4.88 -16.36
CA SER A 84 -1.94 -4.22 -17.48
C SER A 84 -2.19 -2.72 -17.25
N ALA A 85 -2.23 -2.30 -15.98
CA ALA A 85 -2.33 -0.90 -15.56
C ALA A 85 -0.96 -0.24 -15.30
N GLY A 86 0.15 -0.96 -15.53
CA GLY A 86 1.50 -0.47 -15.25
C GLY A 86 1.91 -0.49 -13.78
N VAL A 87 1.09 -1.10 -12.91
CA VAL A 87 1.40 -1.28 -11.48
C VAL A 87 2.32 -2.48 -11.31
N THR A 88 3.46 -2.28 -10.70
CA THR A 88 4.48 -3.33 -10.47
C THR A 88 4.66 -3.71 -9.01
N SER A 89 4.07 -2.92 -8.10
CA SER A 89 4.04 -3.20 -6.66
C SER A 89 2.75 -2.66 -6.06
N PHE A 90 2.17 -3.37 -5.09
CA PHE A 90 0.95 -2.92 -4.45
C PHE A 90 0.82 -3.38 -2.99
N LEU A 91 -0.07 -2.74 -2.25
CA LEU A 91 -0.54 -3.17 -0.95
C LEU A 91 -2.00 -3.62 -1.09
N PRO A 92 -2.30 -4.92 -1.11
CA PRO A 92 -3.67 -5.38 -0.94
C PRO A 92 -4.25 -4.74 0.32
N THR A 93 -5.44 -4.15 0.19
CA THR A 93 -6.07 -3.35 1.23
C THR A 93 -7.38 -3.99 1.68
N ALA A 94 -7.40 -4.50 2.92
CA ALA A 94 -8.62 -5.03 3.52
C ALA A 94 -9.52 -3.92 4.04
N LEU A 95 -10.84 -4.11 3.93
CA LEU A 95 -11.86 -3.24 4.50
C LEU A 95 -12.13 -3.57 5.98
N THR A 96 -12.91 -2.71 6.64
CA THR A 96 -13.45 -2.97 7.99
C THR A 96 -14.24 -4.26 8.03
N ALA A 97 -13.79 -5.22 8.82
CA ALA A 97 -14.35 -6.56 8.97
C ALA A 97 -14.17 -7.08 10.41
N PRO A 98 -14.79 -8.21 10.77
CA PRO A 98 -14.58 -8.86 12.06
C PRO A 98 -13.11 -9.19 12.31
N PHE A 99 -12.70 -9.20 13.58
CA PHE A 99 -11.31 -9.49 13.99
C PHE A 99 -10.76 -10.78 13.38
N GLU A 100 -11.54 -11.87 13.40
CA GLU A 100 -11.09 -13.18 12.89
C GLU A 100 -10.98 -13.19 11.36
N GLU A 101 -11.83 -12.46 10.66
CA GLU A 101 -11.74 -12.31 9.20
C GLU A 101 -10.48 -11.55 8.80
N LEU A 102 -10.20 -10.41 9.46
CA LEU A 102 -8.96 -9.67 9.25
C LEU A 102 -7.72 -10.50 9.58
N LYS A 103 -7.80 -11.33 10.62
CA LYS A 103 -6.71 -12.26 10.98
C LYS A 103 -6.51 -13.33 9.90
N ALA A 104 -7.58 -13.86 9.32
CA ALA A 104 -7.49 -14.81 8.22
C ALA A 104 -6.86 -14.16 6.96
N ILE A 105 -7.25 -12.91 6.63
CA ILE A 105 -6.63 -12.14 5.54
C ILE A 105 -5.13 -11.93 5.79
N CYS A 106 -4.71 -11.68 7.03
CA CYS A 106 -3.30 -11.62 7.40
C CYS A 106 -2.55 -12.91 7.02
N GLN A 107 -3.11 -14.08 7.41
CA GLN A 107 -2.52 -15.38 7.12
C GLN A 107 -2.43 -15.66 5.62
N THR A 108 -3.53 -15.40 4.89
CA THR A 108 -3.59 -15.57 3.43
C THR A 108 -2.55 -14.70 2.75
N THR A 109 -2.46 -13.41 3.12
CA THR A 109 -1.47 -12.50 2.53
C THR A 109 -0.04 -12.96 2.83
N ALA A 110 0.26 -13.31 4.08
CA ALA A 110 1.58 -13.79 4.47
C ALA A 110 2.02 -15.04 3.69
N ASN A 111 1.07 -15.95 3.44
CA ASN A 111 1.31 -17.17 2.68
C ASN A 111 1.46 -16.94 1.17
N THR A 112 0.95 -15.82 0.66
CA THR A 112 0.95 -15.48 -0.78
C THR A 112 2.17 -14.67 -1.19
N VAL A 113 2.67 -13.79 -0.29
CA VAL A 113 3.86 -12.96 -0.56
C VAL A 113 5.04 -13.81 -1.02
N GLY A 114 5.62 -13.43 -2.17
CA GLY A 114 6.75 -14.11 -2.80
C GLY A 114 6.36 -15.20 -3.81
N LYS A 115 5.06 -15.51 -3.97
CA LYS A 115 4.57 -16.44 -4.99
C LYS A 115 4.06 -15.71 -6.25
N GLU A 116 3.87 -14.40 -6.15
CA GLU A 116 3.37 -13.60 -7.25
C GLU A 116 4.35 -13.55 -8.43
N THR A 117 3.81 -13.73 -9.64
CA THR A 117 4.55 -13.60 -10.92
C THR A 117 4.27 -12.26 -11.63
N GLY A 118 3.34 -11.47 -11.10
CA GLY A 118 2.98 -10.15 -11.57
C GLY A 118 3.51 -9.04 -10.68
N ALA A 119 2.65 -8.05 -10.36
CA ALA A 119 2.95 -6.97 -9.43
C ALA A 119 3.26 -7.53 -8.04
N LYS A 120 4.31 -7.02 -7.40
CA LYS A 120 4.79 -7.51 -6.10
C LYS A 120 3.90 -7.03 -4.96
N ILE A 121 3.50 -7.97 -4.11
CA ILE A 121 2.84 -7.67 -2.84
C ILE A 121 3.90 -7.20 -1.85
N GLN A 122 3.84 -5.93 -1.45
CA GLN A 122 4.82 -5.33 -0.54
C GLN A 122 4.46 -5.52 0.93
N GLY A 123 3.23 -5.90 1.22
CA GLY A 123 2.67 -6.12 2.55
C GLY A 123 1.17 -6.03 2.49
N LEU A 124 0.52 -5.82 3.64
CA LEU A 124 -0.92 -5.70 3.80
C LEU A 124 -1.26 -4.34 4.38
N PHE A 125 -2.35 -3.74 3.93
CA PHE A 125 -2.93 -2.54 4.47
C PHE A 125 -4.34 -2.82 5.03
N PHE A 126 -4.62 -2.35 6.25
CA PHE A 126 -5.97 -2.34 6.82
C PHE A 126 -6.58 -0.95 6.73
N GLU A 127 -7.56 -0.77 5.89
CA GLU A 127 -8.41 0.42 5.89
C GLU A 127 -9.57 0.22 6.91
N GLY A 128 -9.28 0.54 8.13
CA GLY A 128 -10.08 0.25 9.32
C GLY A 128 -9.49 -0.88 10.18
N PRO A 129 -10.25 -1.43 11.16
CA PRO A 129 -11.66 -1.18 11.51
C PRO A 129 -11.89 -0.01 12.51
N TYR A 130 -10.92 0.79 12.80
CA TYR A 130 -10.96 1.79 13.87
C TYR A 130 -11.41 3.18 13.36
N PHE A 131 -12.49 3.20 12.56
CA PHE A 131 -13.05 4.38 11.93
C PHE A 131 -14.24 4.97 12.69
N THR A 132 -14.65 6.19 12.33
CA THR A 132 -15.82 6.85 12.86
C THR A 132 -17.04 6.63 11.96
N GLU A 133 -18.16 6.24 12.54
CA GLU A 133 -19.39 5.92 11.81
C GLU A 133 -19.91 7.07 10.95
N THR A 134 -19.76 8.32 11.40
CA THR A 134 -20.21 9.50 10.67
C THR A 134 -19.55 9.63 9.29
N TYR A 135 -18.31 9.20 9.17
CA TYR A 135 -17.51 9.28 7.93
C TYR A 135 -17.11 7.91 7.39
N LYS A 136 -17.88 6.88 7.71
CA LYS A 136 -17.59 5.49 7.38
C LYS A 136 -17.51 5.20 5.87
N GLY A 137 -18.13 6.03 5.02
CA GLY A 137 -18.23 5.74 3.59
C GLY A 137 -18.91 4.39 3.35
N ALA A 138 -18.26 3.51 2.59
CA ALA A 138 -18.74 2.15 2.31
C ALA A 138 -18.43 1.14 3.42
N GLN A 139 -17.64 1.52 4.44
CA GLN A 139 -17.21 0.62 5.52
C GLN A 139 -18.39 0.18 6.41
N ASN A 140 -18.37 -1.06 6.89
CA ASN A 140 -19.45 -1.58 7.73
C ASN A 140 -19.29 -1.13 9.20
N PRO A 141 -20.19 -0.28 9.72
CA PRO A 141 -20.02 0.31 11.04
C PRO A 141 -20.16 -0.70 12.19
N ILE A 142 -20.78 -1.86 11.96
CA ILE A 142 -20.98 -2.88 13.01
C ILE A 142 -19.65 -3.45 13.54
N TYR A 143 -18.57 -3.34 12.76
CA TYR A 143 -17.24 -3.84 13.12
C TYR A 143 -16.28 -2.73 13.54
N MET A 144 -16.75 -1.47 13.57
CA MET A 144 -15.94 -0.34 14.02
C MET A 144 -15.82 -0.33 15.54
N GLY A 145 -14.66 0.11 16.03
CA GLY A 145 -14.41 0.19 17.46
C GLY A 145 -13.18 1.02 17.81
N ASN A 146 -12.81 1.00 19.07
CA ASN A 146 -11.57 1.60 19.53
C ASN A 146 -10.38 0.67 19.26
N PRO A 147 -9.20 1.21 18.94
CA PRO A 147 -8.02 0.41 18.67
C PRO A 147 -7.55 -0.35 19.91
N ARG A 148 -7.05 -1.56 19.69
CA ARG A 148 -6.56 -2.46 20.73
C ARG A 148 -5.20 -3.04 20.33
N VAL A 149 -4.21 -2.82 21.17
CA VAL A 149 -2.83 -3.29 20.95
C VAL A 149 -2.78 -4.83 20.84
N GLU A 150 -3.62 -5.55 21.60
CA GLU A 150 -3.68 -7.01 21.54
C GLU A 150 -4.16 -7.52 20.18
N GLN A 151 -5.11 -6.82 19.56
CA GLN A 151 -5.56 -7.15 18.20
C GLN A 151 -4.45 -6.93 17.18
N LEU A 152 -3.73 -5.80 17.26
CA LEU A 152 -2.58 -5.52 16.41
C LEU A 152 -1.52 -6.63 16.51
N LYS A 153 -1.15 -7.04 17.73
CA LYS A 153 -0.18 -8.12 17.95
C LYS A 153 -0.61 -9.43 17.30
N ALA A 154 -1.87 -9.80 17.47
CA ALA A 154 -2.41 -11.02 16.87
C ALA A 154 -2.46 -10.96 15.33
N TRP A 155 -2.77 -9.80 14.76
CA TRP A 155 -2.73 -9.60 13.30
C TRP A 155 -1.30 -9.61 12.77
N GLN A 156 -0.35 -8.97 13.47
CA GLN A 156 1.07 -8.99 13.08
C GLN A 156 1.67 -10.40 13.14
N GLU A 157 1.32 -11.19 14.15
CA GLU A 157 1.71 -12.59 14.24
C GLU A 157 1.16 -13.39 13.06
N ALA A 158 -0.15 -13.26 12.77
CA ALA A 158 -0.80 -13.93 11.64
C ALA A 158 -0.26 -13.47 10.29
N ALA A 159 0.05 -12.18 10.14
CA ALA A 159 0.65 -11.60 8.95
C ALA A 159 2.17 -11.87 8.81
N GLN A 160 2.80 -12.52 9.80
CA GLN A 160 4.26 -12.70 9.82
C GLN A 160 5.03 -11.38 9.59
N GLY A 161 4.54 -10.29 10.21
CA GLY A 161 5.09 -8.95 10.06
C GLY A 161 4.75 -8.25 8.74
N LYS A 162 3.82 -8.78 7.93
CA LYS A 162 3.44 -8.19 6.64
C LYS A 162 2.31 -7.17 6.73
N LEU A 163 1.65 -6.97 7.87
CA LEU A 163 0.76 -5.84 8.07
C LEU A 163 1.63 -4.59 8.26
N ILE A 164 1.79 -3.78 7.21
CA ILE A 164 2.72 -2.65 7.19
C ILE A 164 2.04 -1.28 7.17
N LYS A 165 0.72 -1.26 7.02
CA LYS A 165 -0.07 -0.02 7.04
C LYS A 165 -1.44 -0.29 7.67
N LEU A 166 -1.93 0.68 8.46
CA LEU A 166 -3.27 0.64 9.06
C LEU A 166 -3.82 2.06 9.11
N ALA A 167 -5.08 2.23 8.67
CA ALA A 167 -5.79 3.50 8.76
C ALA A 167 -6.78 3.49 9.93
N LEU A 168 -6.87 4.62 10.63
CA LEU A 168 -7.75 4.82 11.76
C LEU A 168 -8.25 6.27 11.88
N ALA A 169 -9.30 6.46 12.68
CA ALA A 169 -9.81 7.77 13.04
C ALA A 169 -9.13 8.26 14.34
N PRO A 170 -8.45 9.42 14.32
CA PRO A 170 -7.64 9.89 15.46
C PRO A 170 -8.46 10.25 16.70
N GLU A 171 -9.76 10.48 16.59
CA GLU A 171 -10.65 10.77 17.72
C GLU A 171 -11.08 9.53 18.51
N ARG A 172 -10.68 8.32 18.10
CA ARG A 172 -11.00 7.09 18.84
C ARG A 172 -10.20 7.02 20.14
N GLU A 173 -10.84 6.49 21.17
CA GLU A 173 -10.20 6.28 22.48
C GLU A 173 -9.02 5.29 22.39
N GLY A 174 -7.89 5.61 23.02
CA GLY A 174 -6.68 4.77 23.04
C GLY A 174 -5.80 4.89 21.79
N VAL A 175 -6.12 5.80 20.86
CA VAL A 175 -5.41 5.95 19.60
C VAL A 175 -3.93 6.26 19.77
N ALA A 176 -3.56 7.17 20.67
CA ALA A 176 -2.17 7.59 20.83
C ALA A 176 -1.25 6.44 21.24
N GLU A 177 -1.68 5.62 22.22
CA GLU A 177 -0.94 4.43 22.67
C GLU A 177 -0.84 3.40 21.53
N PHE A 178 -1.96 3.17 20.84
CA PHE A 178 -1.99 2.25 19.70
C PHE A 178 -1.03 2.67 18.58
N ILE A 179 -1.01 3.96 18.21
CA ILE A 179 -0.12 4.49 17.18
C ILE A 179 1.34 4.27 17.57
N GLN A 180 1.71 4.59 18.81
CA GLN A 180 3.07 4.40 19.31
C GLN A 180 3.50 2.92 19.23
N GLU A 181 2.62 2.00 19.61
CA GLU A 181 2.93 0.58 19.58
C GLU A 181 2.99 0.04 18.13
N ALA A 182 2.06 0.46 17.26
CA ALA A 182 2.07 0.10 15.86
C ALA A 182 3.33 0.57 15.13
N THR A 183 3.75 1.81 15.40
CA THR A 183 4.96 2.39 14.82
C THR A 183 6.23 1.64 15.25
N LYS A 184 6.31 1.21 16.53
CA LYS A 184 7.41 0.35 17.02
C LYS A 184 7.48 -0.99 16.28
N GLN A 185 6.34 -1.50 15.84
CA GLN A 185 6.25 -2.75 15.06
C GLN A 185 6.44 -2.53 13.55
N GLY A 186 6.78 -1.32 13.11
CA GLY A 186 7.01 -0.97 11.71
C GLY A 186 5.71 -0.77 10.90
N VAL A 187 4.57 -0.59 11.56
CA VAL A 187 3.29 -0.30 10.89
C VAL A 187 3.15 1.20 10.68
N THR A 188 3.03 1.61 9.42
CA THR A 188 2.69 2.99 9.07
C THR A 188 1.24 3.28 9.41
N ILE A 189 0.98 4.28 10.24
CA ILE A 189 -0.38 4.68 10.56
C ILE A 189 -0.83 5.82 9.66
N ALA A 190 -2.00 5.58 9.05
CA ALA A 190 -2.72 6.54 8.23
C ALA A 190 -3.98 7.05 8.97
N LEU A 191 -4.36 8.28 8.72
CA LEU A 191 -5.56 8.91 9.27
C LEU A 191 -6.63 9.04 8.18
N GLY A 192 -7.89 8.76 8.50
CA GLY A 192 -9.03 8.89 7.60
C GLY A 192 -10.33 8.34 8.20
N HIS A 193 -11.42 8.47 7.46
CA HIS A 193 -12.77 8.10 7.92
C HIS A 193 -13.09 8.66 9.31
N SER A 194 -12.87 9.97 9.46
CA SER A 194 -12.71 10.62 10.76
C SER A 194 -13.55 11.89 10.88
N ASN A 195 -14.07 12.12 12.06
CA ASN A 195 -14.69 13.38 12.48
C ASN A 195 -13.75 14.19 13.42
N ALA A 196 -12.46 13.91 13.38
CA ALA A 196 -11.48 14.54 14.26
C ALA A 196 -11.46 16.06 14.15
N THR A 197 -11.11 16.71 15.25
CA THR A 197 -10.66 18.10 15.27
C THR A 197 -9.18 18.19 14.88
N TYR A 198 -8.72 19.40 14.65
CA TYR A 198 -7.30 19.65 14.38
C TYR A 198 -6.40 19.14 15.52
N GLU A 199 -6.82 19.38 16.77
CA GLU A 199 -6.07 18.98 17.96
C GLU A 199 -5.95 17.45 18.09
N GLU A 200 -7.05 16.73 17.83
CA GLU A 200 -7.04 15.25 17.84
C GLU A 200 -6.14 14.69 16.74
N ALA A 201 -6.20 15.27 15.55
CA ALA A 201 -5.34 14.82 14.46
C ALA A 201 -3.87 15.16 14.71
N MET A 202 -3.55 16.33 15.25
CA MET A 202 -2.18 16.69 15.61
C MET A 202 -1.62 15.79 16.71
N ALA A 203 -2.44 15.44 17.71
CA ALA A 203 -2.04 14.47 18.73
C ALA A 203 -1.70 13.09 18.13
N ALA A 204 -2.46 12.64 17.11
CA ALA A 204 -2.15 11.40 16.40
C ALA A 204 -0.85 11.50 15.58
N VAL A 205 -0.59 12.65 14.94
CA VAL A 205 0.69 12.90 14.23
C VAL A 205 1.86 12.91 15.21
N GLU A 206 1.74 13.57 16.36
CA GLU A 206 2.75 13.56 17.42
C GLU A 206 2.99 12.15 17.99
N ALA A 207 1.96 11.30 18.01
CA ALA A 207 2.09 9.89 18.41
C ALA A 207 2.79 9.03 17.33
N GLY A 208 2.91 9.49 16.07
CA GLY A 208 3.63 8.82 15.00
C GLY A 208 2.83 8.52 13.73
N ALA A 209 1.57 8.98 13.60
CA ALA A 209 0.85 8.89 12.34
C ALA A 209 1.51 9.78 11.28
N SER A 210 1.65 9.28 10.06
CA SER A 210 2.43 9.95 9.01
C SER A 210 1.79 10.00 7.64
N VAL A 211 0.59 9.44 7.49
CA VAL A 211 -0.13 9.35 6.20
C VAL A 211 -1.59 9.77 6.41
N TRP A 212 -2.18 10.34 5.38
CA TRP A 212 -3.63 10.53 5.27
C TRP A 212 -4.15 9.70 4.10
N VAL A 213 -5.27 9.00 4.28
CA VAL A 213 -5.96 8.32 3.18
C VAL A 213 -6.97 9.25 2.55
N HIS A 214 -7.07 9.25 1.21
CA HIS A 214 -8.02 10.01 0.39
C HIS A 214 -8.45 11.36 1.00
N VAL A 215 -7.46 12.22 1.30
CA VAL A 215 -7.63 13.57 1.84
C VAL A 215 -8.78 14.30 1.15
N TYR A 216 -9.63 15.00 1.94
CA TYR A 216 -10.89 15.63 1.57
C TYR A 216 -12.08 14.66 1.39
N ASN A 217 -11.89 13.36 1.39
CA ASN A 217 -12.98 12.39 1.36
C ASN A 217 -13.01 11.56 2.66
N GLY A 218 -14.22 11.35 3.18
CA GLY A 218 -14.39 10.60 4.44
C GLY A 218 -13.86 11.33 5.67
N VAL A 219 -13.82 12.66 5.62
CA VAL A 219 -13.43 13.52 6.75
C VAL A 219 -14.38 14.71 6.86
N ARG A 220 -14.34 15.37 8.00
CA ARG A 220 -15.11 16.59 8.26
C ARG A 220 -14.75 17.67 7.24
N GLY A 221 -15.76 18.37 6.67
CA GLY A 221 -15.56 19.45 5.73
C GLY A 221 -15.07 20.75 6.39
N PHE A 222 -14.54 21.69 5.60
CA PHE A 222 -14.15 23.02 6.06
C PHE A 222 -15.36 23.83 6.51
N THR A 223 -15.26 24.53 7.64
CA THR A 223 -16.22 25.52 8.08
C THR A 223 -15.52 26.82 8.48
N HIS A 224 -16.21 27.95 8.35
CA HIS A 224 -15.67 29.26 8.72
C HIS A 224 -15.32 29.43 10.20
N GLN A 225 -15.79 28.54 11.07
CA GLN A 225 -15.74 28.74 12.52
C GLN A 225 -14.73 27.81 13.24
N LYS A 226 -14.16 26.83 12.56
CA LYS A 226 -13.14 25.93 13.12
C LYS A 226 -12.16 25.55 12.03
N LEU A 227 -10.87 25.61 12.35
CA LEU A 227 -9.85 24.95 11.56
C LEU A 227 -10.15 23.44 11.61
N LEU A 228 -10.41 22.88 10.47
CA LEU A 228 -10.71 21.47 10.31
C LEU A 228 -9.53 20.79 9.65
N VAL A 229 -9.32 19.57 10.07
CA VAL A 229 -8.31 18.71 9.44
C VAL A 229 -8.84 18.29 8.08
N SER A 230 -8.21 18.76 7.07
CA SER A 230 -8.33 18.28 5.70
C SER A 230 -7.00 17.73 5.25
#